data_ed6e03682b48b3bc4eb0a56fa875b2e5
#
_entry.id   ed6e03682b48b3bc4eb0a56fa875b2e5
#
_cell.length_a   1.000
_cell.length_b   1.000
_cell.length_c   1.000
_cell.angle_alpha   90.00
_cell.angle_beta   90.00
_cell.angle_gamma   90.00
#
_symmetry.space_group_name_H-M   'P 1'
#
loop_
_entity.id
_entity.type
_entity.pdbx_description
1 polymer ?
#
loop_
_entity_poly.entity_id
_entity_poly.type
_entity_poly.pdbx_seq_one_letter_code
_entity_poly.pdbx_strand_id
1 'polypeptide(L)'
;MTEQLKQKLNDSAVLRWSVLALVAFTMLCGYFLTDVMSPLKPMLEKELLWDSLDYGFFTSAYGWFNVFLLMLIFGGIILDKMGVRFTGMGACLLMVFGCGLKYYAITTTFPEGAMLFGFKMQVTLAALGYAIFGVGVEIAGITVSKIIVKWFKGKEMALAMGLEMATARIGTTLAMVLTVPVAAFTAAMRIKMF
;
A
#
# COMPACT_ATOMS: atom_id res chain seq x y z
N MET A 1 -15.32 14.84 31.31
CA MET A 1 -15.89 15.49 30.11
C MET A 1 -15.44 14.84 28.79
N THR A 2 -14.16 14.53 28.62
CA THR A 2 -13.62 13.88 27.41
C THR A 2 -14.07 12.43 27.20
N GLU A 3 -14.25 11.63 28.26
CA GLU A 3 -14.77 10.26 28.13
C GLU A 3 -16.24 10.17 27.77
N GLN A 4 -17.07 11.06 28.29
CA GLN A 4 -18.48 11.13 27.94
C GLN A 4 -18.71 11.56 26.49
N LEU A 5 -17.85 12.46 25.96
CA LEU A 5 -17.86 12.82 24.54
C LEU A 5 -17.40 11.66 23.65
N LYS A 6 -16.41 10.86 24.08
CA LYS A 6 -15.98 9.67 23.35
C LYS A 6 -17.08 8.61 23.27
N GLN A 7 -17.83 8.37 24.36
CA GLN A 7 -18.98 7.46 24.33
C GLN A 7 -20.06 7.91 23.37
N LYS A 8 -20.40 9.20 23.37
CA LYS A 8 -21.41 9.76 22.44
C LYS A 8 -21.04 9.63 20.96
N LEU A 9 -19.76 9.77 20.61
CA LEU A 9 -19.31 9.64 19.21
C LEU A 9 -19.39 8.17 18.74
N ASN A 10 -18.99 7.22 19.59
CA ASN A 10 -19.07 5.79 19.25
C ASN A 10 -20.52 5.25 19.23
N ASP A 11 -21.46 5.92 19.88
CA ASP A 11 -22.87 5.52 19.88
C ASP A 11 -23.60 5.93 18.59
N SER A 12 -23.13 6.94 17.89
CA SER A 12 -23.68 7.32 16.58
C SER A 12 -23.34 6.28 15.51
N ALA A 13 -24.35 5.61 14.98
CA ALA A 13 -24.19 4.66 13.88
C ALA A 13 -23.58 5.33 12.65
N VAL A 14 -24.04 6.54 12.31
CA VAL A 14 -23.53 7.29 11.13
C VAL A 14 -22.03 7.52 11.23
N LEU A 15 -21.54 7.98 12.40
CA LEU A 15 -20.11 8.23 12.59
C LEU A 15 -19.29 6.93 12.54
N ARG A 16 -19.79 5.84 13.13
CA ARG A 16 -19.09 4.54 13.04
C ARG A 16 -18.90 4.09 11.61
N TRP A 17 -19.99 4.07 10.84
CA TRP A 17 -19.97 3.63 9.46
C TRP A 17 -19.17 4.57 8.55
N SER A 18 -19.18 5.89 8.81
CA SER A 18 -18.33 6.85 8.09
C SER A 18 -16.85 6.62 8.36
N VAL A 19 -16.47 6.34 9.61
CA VAL A 19 -15.08 5.99 9.94
C VAL A 19 -14.69 4.69 9.26
N LEU A 20 -15.55 3.67 9.26
CA LEU A 20 -15.30 2.42 8.56
C LEU A 20 -15.08 2.66 7.06
N ALA A 21 -15.95 3.43 6.42
CA ALA A 21 -15.82 3.75 4.99
C ALA A 21 -14.48 4.42 4.67
N LEU A 22 -14.04 5.37 5.52
CA LEU A 22 -12.77 6.07 5.35
C LEU A 22 -11.57 5.12 5.46
N VAL A 23 -11.52 4.29 6.51
CA VAL A 23 -10.40 3.37 6.73
C VAL A 23 -10.41 2.23 5.71
N ALA A 24 -11.58 1.72 5.32
CA ALA A 24 -11.71 0.72 4.27
C ALA A 24 -11.26 1.25 2.91
N PHE A 25 -11.58 2.51 2.59
CA PHE A 25 -11.09 3.18 1.37
C PHE A 25 -9.56 3.32 1.37
N THR A 26 -8.96 3.64 2.52
CA THR A 26 -7.50 3.68 2.65
C THR A 26 -6.87 2.32 2.35
N MET A 27 -7.46 1.24 2.85
CA MET A 27 -6.99 -0.12 2.55
C MET A 27 -7.21 -0.50 1.09
N LEU A 28 -8.34 -0.11 0.48
CA LEU A 28 -8.57 -0.30 -0.95
C LEU A 28 -7.44 0.34 -1.77
N CYS A 29 -7.09 1.60 -1.48
CA CYS A 29 -5.99 2.28 -2.17
C CYS A 29 -4.64 1.59 -1.93
N GLY A 30 -4.37 1.16 -0.69
CA GLY A 30 -3.15 0.44 -0.34
C GLY A 30 -3.00 -0.86 -1.14
N TYR A 31 -4.02 -1.71 -1.16
CA TYR A 31 -4.02 -2.96 -1.92
C TYR A 31 -4.02 -2.75 -3.44
N PHE A 32 -4.71 -1.72 -3.93
CA PHE A 32 -4.61 -1.32 -5.34
C PHE A 32 -3.17 -1.03 -5.74
N LEU A 33 -2.45 -0.19 -4.96
CA LEU A 33 -1.06 0.18 -5.23
C LEU A 33 -0.06 -0.95 -4.97
N THR A 34 -0.41 -1.93 -4.14
CA THR A 34 0.37 -3.15 -3.95
C THR A 34 0.38 -3.98 -5.24
N ASP A 35 -0.78 -4.18 -5.83
CA ASP A 35 -0.97 -5.13 -6.91
C ASP A 35 -0.88 -4.51 -8.32
N VAL A 36 -0.84 -3.16 -8.42
CA VAL A 36 -0.82 -2.43 -9.69
C VAL A 36 0.30 -2.84 -10.66
N MET A 37 1.44 -3.30 -10.14
CA MET A 37 2.57 -3.72 -10.96
C MET A 37 2.44 -5.16 -11.50
N SER A 38 1.56 -5.98 -10.91
CA SER A 38 1.40 -7.39 -11.30
C SER A 38 0.97 -7.57 -12.76
N PRO A 39 -0.09 -6.93 -13.24
CA PRO A 39 -0.52 -7.06 -14.63
C PRO A 39 0.40 -6.32 -15.61
N LEU A 40 1.29 -5.45 -15.13
CA LEU A 40 2.24 -4.71 -15.98
C LEU A 40 3.54 -5.48 -16.25
N LYS A 41 3.74 -6.68 -15.70
CA LYS A 41 4.95 -7.47 -15.93
C LYS A 41 5.36 -7.55 -17.40
N PRO A 42 4.49 -7.86 -18.37
CA PRO A 42 4.88 -7.92 -19.78
C PRO A 42 5.35 -6.58 -20.36
N MET A 43 4.83 -5.45 -19.85
CA MET A 43 5.29 -4.11 -20.24
C MET A 43 6.66 -3.80 -19.65
N LEU A 44 6.90 -4.15 -18.39
CA LEU A 44 8.20 -3.97 -17.75
C LEU A 44 9.29 -4.78 -18.45
N GLU A 45 8.99 -6.01 -18.84
CA GLU A 45 9.91 -6.87 -19.61
C GLU A 45 10.23 -6.24 -20.98
N LYS A 46 9.25 -5.67 -21.65
CA LYS A 46 9.39 -5.10 -23.00
C LYS A 46 10.03 -3.70 -23.00
N GLU A 47 9.61 -2.82 -22.10
CA GLU A 47 10.02 -1.40 -22.12
C GLU A 47 11.25 -1.12 -21.26
N LEU A 48 11.40 -1.82 -20.11
CA LEU A 48 12.51 -1.63 -19.20
C LEU A 48 13.54 -2.79 -19.27
N LEU A 49 13.32 -3.76 -20.14
CA LEU A 49 14.17 -4.93 -20.30
C LEU A 49 14.41 -5.69 -18.97
N TRP A 50 13.41 -5.70 -18.10
CA TRP A 50 13.46 -6.50 -16.89
C TRP A 50 13.29 -7.96 -17.24
N ASP A 51 14.16 -8.80 -16.71
CA ASP A 51 13.95 -10.24 -16.81
C ASP A 51 13.03 -10.77 -15.68
N SER A 52 12.72 -12.07 -15.73
CA SER A 52 11.87 -12.66 -14.70
C SER A 52 12.55 -12.69 -13.31
N LEU A 53 13.88 -12.64 -13.26
CA LEU A 53 14.66 -12.56 -12.02
C LEU A 53 14.57 -11.14 -11.44
N ASP A 54 14.73 -10.10 -12.27
CA ASP A 54 14.57 -8.69 -11.89
C ASP A 54 13.17 -8.46 -11.29
N TYR A 55 12.14 -8.99 -11.95
CA TYR A 55 10.76 -8.88 -11.49
C TYR A 55 10.52 -9.65 -10.18
N GLY A 56 11.08 -10.85 -10.06
CA GLY A 56 11.01 -11.65 -8.83
C GLY A 56 11.68 -10.96 -7.65
N PHE A 57 12.86 -10.37 -7.87
CA PHE A 57 13.57 -9.58 -6.87
C PHE A 57 12.75 -8.36 -6.43
N PHE A 58 12.18 -7.62 -7.38
CA PHE A 58 11.30 -6.48 -7.10
C PHE A 58 10.08 -6.89 -6.26
N THR A 59 9.37 -7.94 -6.65
CA THR A 59 8.14 -8.36 -5.94
C THR A 59 8.43 -8.92 -4.56
N SER A 60 9.54 -9.63 -4.36
CA SER A 60 9.95 -10.16 -3.06
C SER A 60 10.23 -9.05 -2.04
N ALA A 61 10.63 -7.88 -2.51
CA ALA A 61 11.01 -6.75 -1.67
C ALA A 61 9.88 -6.24 -0.76
N TYR A 62 8.61 -6.43 -1.15
CA TYR A 62 7.45 -6.05 -0.33
C TYR A 62 7.53 -6.61 1.11
N GLY A 63 8.02 -7.85 1.24
CA GLY A 63 8.12 -8.52 2.53
C GLY A 63 9.43 -8.31 3.29
N TRP A 64 10.49 -7.78 2.68
CA TRP A 64 11.81 -7.79 3.28
C TRP A 64 11.86 -7.18 4.67
N PHE A 65 11.41 -5.94 4.81
CA PHE A 65 11.45 -5.26 6.11
C PHE A 65 10.43 -5.82 7.10
N ASN A 66 9.29 -6.29 6.62
CA ASN A 66 8.27 -6.88 7.48
C ASN A 66 8.71 -8.22 8.07
N VAL A 67 9.40 -9.05 7.26
CA VAL A 67 9.86 -10.39 7.66
C VAL A 67 11.20 -10.33 8.38
N PHE A 68 12.23 -9.76 7.74
CA PHE A 68 13.60 -9.81 8.29
C PHE A 68 13.85 -8.81 9.41
N LEU A 69 13.25 -7.63 9.35
CA LEU A 69 13.38 -6.61 10.40
C LEU A 69 12.19 -6.60 11.37
N LEU A 70 11.24 -7.52 11.21
CA LEU A 70 10.06 -7.64 12.08
C LEU A 70 9.33 -6.29 12.26
N MET A 71 9.29 -5.47 11.21
CA MET A 71 8.76 -4.09 11.27
C MET A 71 7.28 -4.05 11.67
N LEU A 72 6.54 -5.13 11.47
CA LEU A 72 5.16 -5.25 11.92
C LEU A 72 5.06 -5.28 13.46
N ILE A 73 6.02 -5.92 14.13
CA ILE A 73 6.10 -5.94 15.61
C ILE A 73 6.43 -4.53 16.12
N PHE A 74 7.43 -3.87 15.52
CA PHE A 74 7.76 -2.49 15.88
C PHE A 74 6.59 -1.54 15.62
N GLY A 75 5.90 -1.69 14.49
CA GLY A 75 4.68 -0.95 14.16
C GLY A 75 3.58 -1.14 15.21
N GLY A 76 3.40 -2.37 15.70
CA GLY A 76 2.48 -2.68 16.79
C GLY A 76 2.85 -2.00 18.10
N ILE A 77 4.13 -2.01 18.48
CA ILE A 77 4.63 -1.32 19.68
C ILE A 77 4.43 0.20 19.56
N ILE A 78 4.72 0.78 18.41
CA ILE A 78 4.51 2.21 18.14
C ILE A 78 3.01 2.53 18.23
N LEU A 79 2.16 1.69 17.63
CA LEU A 79 0.71 1.84 17.66
C LEU A 79 0.16 1.81 19.10
N ASP A 80 0.70 0.97 19.96
CA ASP A 80 0.27 0.89 21.35
C ASP A 80 0.75 2.09 22.20
N LYS A 81 1.97 2.56 21.97
CA LYS A 81 2.57 3.67 22.73
C LYS A 81 2.13 5.06 22.23
N MET A 82 2.14 5.27 20.91
CA MET A 82 1.91 6.58 20.30
C MET A 82 0.48 6.76 19.76
N GLY A 83 -0.25 5.66 19.65
CA GLY A 83 -1.66 5.66 19.28
C GLY A 83 -1.92 5.73 17.77
N VAL A 84 -3.19 5.57 17.44
CA VAL A 84 -3.71 5.39 16.07
C VAL A 84 -3.38 6.57 15.14
N ARG A 85 -3.47 7.81 15.64
CA ARG A 85 -3.26 9.00 14.80
C ARG A 85 -1.82 9.10 14.30
N PHE A 86 -0.87 9.00 15.22
CA PHE A 86 0.55 9.08 14.88
C PHE A 86 0.97 7.93 13.96
N THR A 87 0.61 6.69 14.33
CA THR A 87 0.98 5.51 13.55
C THR A 87 0.33 5.48 12.18
N GLY A 88 -0.95 5.88 12.07
CA GLY A 88 -1.64 5.97 10.80
C GLY A 88 -1.04 7.02 9.87
N MET A 89 -0.71 8.21 10.38
CA MET A 89 -0.02 9.24 9.59
C MET A 89 1.35 8.76 9.12
N GLY A 90 2.14 8.14 10.01
CA GLY A 90 3.44 7.57 9.67
C GLY A 90 3.33 6.49 8.59
N ALA A 91 2.35 5.59 8.70
CA ALA A 91 2.08 4.57 7.70
C ALA A 91 1.75 5.19 6.32
N CYS A 92 0.88 6.19 6.27
CA CYS A 92 0.55 6.90 5.02
C CYS A 92 1.77 7.60 4.42
N LEU A 93 2.61 8.24 5.23
CA LEU A 93 3.85 8.87 4.76
C LEU A 93 4.83 7.85 4.17
N LEU A 94 4.99 6.67 4.81
CA LEU A 94 5.80 5.58 4.27
C LEU A 94 5.25 5.08 2.92
N MET A 95 3.93 4.94 2.80
CA MET A 95 3.28 4.55 1.54
C MET A 95 3.55 5.57 0.44
N VAL A 96 3.38 6.86 0.70
CA VAL A 96 3.62 7.94 -0.26
C VAL A 96 5.08 7.98 -0.67
N PHE A 97 6.00 7.91 0.28
CA PHE A 97 7.44 7.93 0.02
C PHE A 97 7.88 6.70 -0.78
N GLY A 98 7.42 5.50 -0.39
CA GLY A 98 7.71 4.26 -1.11
C GLY A 98 7.19 4.27 -2.55
N CYS A 99 5.97 4.77 -2.78
CA CYS A 99 5.42 4.97 -4.12
C CYS A 99 6.21 6.00 -4.93
N GLY A 100 6.60 7.11 -4.30
CA GLY A 100 7.42 8.14 -4.95
C GLY A 100 8.78 7.61 -5.38
N LEU A 101 9.44 6.84 -4.52
CA LEU A 101 10.73 6.21 -4.86
C LEU A 101 10.58 5.16 -5.98
N LYS A 102 9.53 4.35 -5.93
CA LYS A 102 9.20 3.38 -6.99
C LYS A 102 8.95 4.10 -8.33
N TYR A 103 8.17 5.17 -8.32
CA TYR A 103 7.91 5.98 -9.50
C TYR A 103 9.19 6.60 -10.06
N TYR A 104 10.00 7.21 -9.20
CA TYR A 104 11.30 7.79 -9.59
C TYR A 104 12.22 6.75 -10.24
N ALA A 105 12.33 5.57 -9.64
CA ALA A 105 13.18 4.49 -10.16
C ALA A 105 12.74 4.03 -11.56
N ILE A 106 11.42 3.94 -11.82
CA ILE A 106 10.89 3.45 -13.10
C ILE A 106 10.98 4.53 -14.21
N THR A 107 10.85 5.79 -13.83
CA THR A 107 10.83 6.91 -14.81
C THR A 107 12.20 7.49 -15.12
N THR A 108 13.20 7.25 -14.26
CA THR A 108 14.56 7.76 -14.45
C THR A 108 15.41 6.78 -15.25
N THR A 109 16.10 7.28 -16.24
CA THR A 109 17.11 6.52 -17.00
C THR A 109 18.40 6.49 -16.22
N PHE A 110 18.90 5.30 -15.90
CA PHE A 110 20.19 5.11 -15.26
C PHE A 110 21.25 4.77 -16.30
N PRO A 111 22.55 5.05 -16.04
CA PRO A 111 23.64 4.69 -16.94
C PRO A 111 23.63 3.19 -17.24
N GLU A 112 23.91 2.81 -18.50
CA GLU A 112 24.01 1.43 -18.90
C GLU A 112 25.12 0.72 -18.08
N GLY A 113 24.78 -0.44 -17.49
CA GLY A 113 25.71 -1.19 -16.64
C GLY A 113 25.74 -0.76 -15.17
N ALA A 114 24.95 0.23 -14.73
CA ALA A 114 24.82 0.55 -13.31
C ALA A 114 24.14 -0.60 -12.56
N MET A 115 24.92 -1.36 -11.80
CA MET A 115 24.45 -2.48 -10.97
C MET A 115 24.61 -2.16 -9.49
N LEU A 116 23.63 -2.59 -8.70
CA LEU A 116 23.65 -2.54 -7.25
C LEU A 116 23.16 -3.89 -6.70
N PHE A 117 23.97 -4.54 -5.84
CA PHE A 117 23.70 -5.87 -5.32
C PHE A 117 23.51 -6.97 -6.41
N GLY A 118 24.14 -6.82 -7.57
CA GLY A 118 24.02 -7.79 -8.67
C GLY A 118 22.78 -7.63 -9.55
N PHE A 119 21.94 -6.64 -9.29
CA PHE A 119 20.80 -6.28 -10.09
C PHE A 119 20.95 -4.87 -10.69
N LYS A 120 20.18 -4.57 -11.72
CA LYS A 120 20.12 -3.22 -12.29
C LYS A 120 19.78 -2.19 -11.21
N MET A 121 20.46 -1.07 -11.19
CA MET A 121 20.23 0.00 -10.21
C MET A 121 18.76 0.45 -10.18
N GLN A 122 18.11 0.49 -11.33
CA GLN A 122 16.69 0.78 -11.46
C GLN A 122 15.82 -0.22 -10.69
N VAL A 123 16.08 -1.52 -10.86
CA VAL A 123 15.35 -2.61 -10.19
C VAL A 123 15.54 -2.52 -8.68
N THR A 124 16.77 -2.31 -8.23
CA THR A 124 17.11 -2.22 -6.80
C THR A 124 16.43 -1.02 -6.12
N LEU A 125 16.42 0.15 -6.78
CA LEU A 125 15.73 1.32 -6.24
C LEU A 125 14.20 1.14 -6.24
N ALA A 126 13.65 0.54 -7.29
CA ALA A 126 12.23 0.21 -7.32
C ALA A 126 11.86 -0.78 -6.22
N ALA A 127 12.69 -1.81 -6.00
CA ALA A 127 12.53 -2.80 -4.93
C ALA A 127 12.58 -2.15 -3.54
N LEU A 128 13.53 -1.24 -3.30
CA LEU A 128 13.61 -0.49 -2.05
C LEU A 128 12.35 0.35 -1.81
N GLY A 129 11.88 1.06 -2.84
CA GLY A 129 10.62 1.80 -2.76
C GLY A 129 9.42 0.90 -2.43
N TYR A 130 9.39 -0.31 -3.01
CA TYR A 130 8.34 -1.28 -2.74
C TYR A 130 8.43 -1.89 -1.34
N ALA A 131 9.64 -2.11 -0.82
CA ALA A 131 9.86 -2.56 0.56
C ALA A 131 9.37 -1.52 1.59
N ILE A 132 9.69 -0.23 1.39
CA ILE A 132 9.23 0.86 2.26
C ILE A 132 7.71 1.00 2.18
N PHE A 133 7.15 0.92 0.98
CA PHE A 133 5.71 0.93 0.77
C PHE A 133 5.02 -0.23 1.51
N GLY A 134 5.58 -1.44 1.43
CA GLY A 134 5.08 -2.63 2.12
C GLY A 134 4.99 -2.45 3.64
N VAL A 135 6.01 -1.85 4.25
CA VAL A 135 5.97 -1.51 5.70
C VAL A 135 4.79 -0.57 5.99
N GLY A 136 4.59 0.45 5.15
CA GLY A 136 3.49 1.40 5.30
C GLY A 136 2.12 0.71 5.24
N VAL A 137 1.89 -0.16 4.25
CA VAL A 137 0.61 -0.88 4.08
C VAL A 137 0.33 -1.81 5.26
N GLU A 138 1.32 -2.57 5.71
CA GLU A 138 1.14 -3.50 6.82
C GLU A 138 0.88 -2.78 8.15
N ILE A 139 1.60 -1.69 8.43
CA ILE A 139 1.34 -0.84 9.61
C ILE A 139 -0.04 -0.17 9.51
N ALA A 140 -0.46 0.25 8.32
CA ALA A 140 -1.82 0.77 8.10
C ALA A 140 -2.87 -0.30 8.44
N GLY A 141 -2.68 -1.55 8.01
CA GLY A 141 -3.58 -2.67 8.28
C GLY A 141 -3.81 -2.92 9.77
N ILE A 142 -2.74 -3.01 10.58
CA ILE A 142 -2.88 -3.17 12.04
C ILE A 142 -3.51 -1.94 12.68
N THR A 143 -3.25 -0.74 12.16
CA THR A 143 -3.84 0.50 12.65
C THR A 143 -5.34 0.54 12.36
N VAL A 144 -5.76 0.17 11.14
CA VAL A 144 -7.17 0.07 10.74
C VAL A 144 -7.91 -0.93 11.60
N SER A 145 -7.34 -2.12 11.82
CA SER A 145 -7.91 -3.12 12.71
C SER A 145 -8.14 -2.58 14.13
N LYS A 146 -7.17 -1.83 14.68
CA LYS A 146 -7.31 -1.19 16.00
C LYS A 146 -8.40 -0.09 16.01
N ILE A 147 -8.57 0.65 14.92
CA ILE A 147 -9.65 1.62 14.75
C ILE A 147 -11.01 0.89 14.80
N ILE A 148 -11.17 -0.16 14.00
CA ILE A 148 -12.42 -0.92 13.93
C ILE A 148 -12.77 -1.49 15.30
N VAL A 149 -11.83 -2.13 15.98
CA VAL A 149 -12.05 -2.65 17.34
C VAL A 149 -12.51 -1.54 18.28
N LYS A 150 -11.89 -0.36 18.22
CA LYS A 150 -12.23 0.76 19.10
C LYS A 150 -13.63 1.33 18.85
N TRP A 151 -14.07 1.39 17.58
CA TRP A 151 -15.35 1.99 17.21
C TRP A 151 -16.50 1.00 17.24
N PHE A 152 -16.26 -0.28 17.03
CA PHE A 152 -17.28 -1.34 16.92
C PHE A 152 -17.30 -2.31 18.11
N LYS A 153 -16.52 -2.06 19.17
CA LYS A 153 -16.51 -2.91 20.37
C LYS A 153 -17.93 -3.04 20.96
N GLY A 154 -18.41 -4.28 21.05
CA GLY A 154 -19.76 -4.57 21.56
C GLY A 154 -20.90 -4.29 20.57
N LYS A 155 -20.57 -4.04 19.30
CA LYS A 155 -21.51 -3.79 18.19
C LYS A 155 -21.11 -4.70 17.02
N GLU A 156 -21.48 -4.40 15.79
CA GLU A 156 -21.29 -5.25 14.59
C GLU A 156 -19.81 -5.37 14.16
N MET A 157 -18.90 -5.70 15.07
CA MET A 157 -17.45 -5.70 14.84
C MET A 157 -17.01 -6.69 13.75
N ALA A 158 -17.58 -7.91 13.75
CA ALA A 158 -17.24 -8.92 12.75
C ALA A 158 -17.66 -8.49 11.34
N LEU A 159 -18.84 -7.86 11.22
CA LEU A 159 -19.33 -7.30 9.96
C LEU A 159 -18.41 -6.18 9.48
N ALA A 160 -18.02 -5.27 10.38
CA ALA A 160 -17.13 -4.17 10.04
C ALA A 160 -15.76 -4.65 9.53
N MET A 161 -15.15 -5.64 10.19
CA MET A 161 -13.91 -6.27 9.73
C MET A 161 -14.07 -6.98 8.39
N GLY A 162 -15.17 -7.70 8.20
CA GLY A 162 -15.46 -8.38 6.93
C GLY A 162 -15.62 -7.41 5.76
N LEU A 163 -16.34 -6.29 5.98
CA LEU A 163 -16.51 -5.26 4.97
C LEU A 163 -15.20 -4.54 4.63
N GLU A 164 -14.37 -4.26 5.62
CA GLU A 164 -13.05 -3.67 5.39
C GLU A 164 -12.18 -4.59 4.53
N MET A 165 -12.08 -5.88 4.89
CA MET A 165 -11.32 -6.87 4.12
C MET A 165 -11.88 -7.05 2.70
N ALA A 166 -13.22 -7.09 2.54
CA ALA A 166 -13.84 -7.17 1.23
C ALA A 166 -13.49 -5.95 0.37
N THR A 167 -13.53 -4.75 0.93
CA THR A 167 -13.15 -3.50 0.26
C THR A 167 -11.68 -3.51 -0.17
N ALA A 168 -10.78 -4.00 0.68
CA ALA A 168 -9.37 -4.18 0.34
C ALA A 168 -9.18 -5.11 -0.87
N ARG A 169 -9.92 -6.24 -0.93
CA ARG A 169 -9.88 -7.17 -2.08
C ARG A 169 -10.46 -6.57 -3.36
N ILE A 170 -11.43 -5.67 -3.25
CA ILE A 170 -11.89 -4.89 -4.40
C ILE A 170 -10.73 -4.05 -4.95
N GLY A 171 -9.88 -3.47 -4.11
CA GLY A 171 -8.67 -2.76 -4.52
C GLY A 171 -7.74 -3.62 -5.37
N THR A 172 -7.43 -4.85 -4.92
CA THR A 172 -6.65 -5.83 -5.70
C THR A 172 -7.31 -6.15 -7.05
N THR A 173 -8.62 -6.40 -7.06
CA THR A 173 -9.35 -6.71 -8.29
C THR A 173 -9.32 -5.55 -9.28
N LEU A 174 -9.52 -4.31 -8.80
CA LEU A 174 -9.42 -3.11 -9.63
C LEU A 174 -8.02 -2.93 -10.21
N ALA A 175 -6.97 -3.21 -9.42
CA ALA A 175 -5.59 -3.18 -9.91
C ALA A 175 -5.38 -4.15 -11.07
N MET A 176 -5.88 -5.38 -10.96
CA MET A 176 -5.73 -6.39 -12.01
C MET A 176 -6.50 -6.06 -13.30
N VAL A 177 -7.70 -5.46 -13.16
CA VAL A 177 -8.59 -5.22 -14.31
C VAL A 177 -8.29 -3.88 -14.99
N LEU A 178 -8.04 -2.81 -14.22
CA LEU A 178 -7.95 -1.46 -14.77
C LEU A 178 -6.54 -1.07 -15.22
N THR A 179 -5.50 -1.66 -14.66
CA THR A 179 -4.12 -1.18 -14.89
C THR A 179 -3.69 -1.36 -16.35
N VAL A 180 -3.95 -2.51 -16.97
CA VAL A 180 -3.57 -2.76 -18.38
C VAL A 180 -4.29 -1.83 -19.35
N PRO A 181 -5.63 -1.69 -19.30
CA PRO A 181 -6.33 -0.74 -20.16
C PRO A 181 -5.86 0.72 -19.99
N VAL A 182 -5.63 1.16 -18.74
CA VAL A 182 -5.16 2.52 -18.46
C VAL A 182 -3.76 2.73 -19.01
N ALA A 183 -2.84 1.80 -18.82
CA ALA A 183 -1.48 1.85 -19.35
C ALA A 183 -1.49 1.89 -20.88
N ALA A 184 -2.28 1.04 -21.53
CA ALA A 184 -2.44 1.02 -22.99
C ALA A 184 -3.02 2.33 -23.54
N PHE A 185 -4.01 2.90 -22.86
CA PHE A 185 -4.61 4.18 -23.22
C PHE A 185 -3.59 5.32 -23.10
N THR A 186 -2.80 5.35 -22.04
CA THR A 186 -1.76 6.35 -21.80
C THR A 186 -0.64 6.26 -22.84
N ALA A 187 -0.21 5.05 -23.19
CA ALA A 187 0.78 4.81 -24.24
C ALA A 187 0.25 5.28 -25.62
N ALA A 188 -1.01 4.97 -25.95
CA ALA A 188 -1.63 5.43 -27.19
C ALA A 188 -1.77 6.96 -27.27
N MET A 189 -2.06 7.64 -26.15
CA MET A 189 -2.07 9.12 -26.11
C MET A 189 -0.68 9.72 -26.30
N ARG A 190 0.37 9.11 -25.75
CA ARG A 190 1.75 9.55 -25.93
C ARG A 190 2.17 9.51 -27.40
N ILE A 191 1.79 8.46 -28.13
CA ILE A 191 2.08 8.33 -29.57
C ILE A 191 1.33 9.37 -30.42
N LYS A 192 0.16 9.84 -29.99
CA LYS A 192 -0.63 10.84 -30.71
C LYS A 192 -0.19 12.29 -30.48
N MET A 193 0.68 12.55 -29.50
CA MET A 193 1.19 13.89 -29.18
C MET A 193 2.58 14.18 -29.81
N PHE A 194 3.14 13.22 -30.53
CA PHE A 194 4.37 13.35 -31.34
C PHE A 194 4.06 13.00 -32.80
#